data_d35ca194804102582560cd2266582bb4
#
_entry.id   d35ca194804102582560cd2266582bb4
#
_cell.length_a   1.000
_cell.length_b   1.000
_cell.length_c   1.000
_cell.angle_alpha   90.00
_cell.angle_beta   90.00
_cell.angle_gamma   90.00
#
_symmetry.space_group_name_H-M   'P 1'
#
loop_
_entity.id
_entity.type
_entity.pdbx_description
1 polymer ?
#
loop_
_entity_poly.entity_id
_entity_poly.type
_entity_poly.pdbx_seq_one_letter_code
_entity_poly.pdbx_strand_id
1 'polypeptide(L)' 'MQAKSAKPKPVKRIAIGDLLEGRQEAVLLHDGAEYRLRLTSNGKLILTK' A
#
# COMPACT_ATOMS: atom_id res chain seq x y z
N MET A 1 -1.67 20.30 -9.74
CA MET A 1 -1.33 19.76 -9.87
C MET A 1 -1.08 19.39 -10.05
N GLN A 2 -1.10 19.18 -10.21
CA GLN A 2 -0.63 18.65 -10.34
C GLN A 2 -0.33 18.46 -10.94
N ALA A 3 -0.15 18.52 -11.26
CA ALA A 3 0.29 18.19 -11.77
C ALA A 3 0.64 17.98 -12.17
N LYS A 4 0.58 17.84 -12.22
CA LYS A 4 1.07 17.38 -12.67
C LYS A 4 1.60 17.16 -13.31
N SER A 5 1.93 17.04 -13.40
CA SER A 5 2.58 16.98 -14.01
C SER A 5 3.13 16.79 -15.05
N ALA A 6 3.49 17.50 -14.95
CA ALA A 6 3.95 17.60 -16.29
C ALA A 6 4.80 16.44 -16.65
N LYS A 7 5.69 16.13 -15.88
CA LYS A 7 6.52 14.98 -16.02
C LYS A 7 6.12 14.00 -14.94
N PRO A 8 5.42 12.95 -15.30
CA PRO A 8 4.97 12.02 -14.30
C PRO A 8 6.15 11.34 -13.63
N LYS A 9 6.04 11.16 -12.36
CA LYS A 9 7.04 10.40 -11.63
C LYS A 9 6.87 8.93 -11.95
N PRO A 10 7.97 8.17 -11.96
CA PRO A 10 7.82 6.73 -12.13
C PRO A 10 7.00 6.15 -10.99
N VAL A 11 6.33 5.07 -11.30
CA VAL A 11 5.55 4.36 -10.30
C VAL A 11 6.50 3.83 -9.23
N LYS A 12 6.17 4.10 -7.99
CA LYS A 12 6.99 3.59 -6.90
C LYS A 12 6.68 2.12 -6.68
N ARG A 13 7.71 1.33 -6.52
CA ARG A 13 7.56 -0.09 -6.26
C ARG A 13 7.98 -0.37 -4.83
N ILE A 14 7.11 -1.03 -4.10
CA ILE A 14 7.35 -1.35 -2.71
C ILE A 14 7.16 -2.84 -2.54
N ALA A 15 8.18 -3.52 -2.03
CA ALA A 15 8.03 -4.93 -1.71
C ALA A 15 7.15 -5.06 -0.49
N ILE A 16 6.16 -5.96 -0.57
CA ILE A 16 5.20 -6.08 0.51
C ILE A 16 5.88 -6.59 1.79
N GLY A 17 6.92 -7.38 1.65
CA GLY A 17 7.65 -7.84 2.83
C GLY A 17 8.27 -6.69 3.61
N ASP A 18 8.75 -5.68 2.89
CA ASP A 18 9.30 -4.50 3.55
C ASP A 18 8.23 -3.70 4.25
N LEU A 19 7.07 -3.62 3.64
CA LEU A 19 5.97 -2.85 4.20
C LEU A 19 5.41 -3.51 5.45
N LEU A 20 5.24 -4.82 5.41
CA LEU A 20 4.64 -5.54 6.52
C LEU A 20 5.63 -5.88 7.62
N GLU A 21 6.92 -5.91 7.30
CA GLU A 21 7.98 -6.17 8.28
C GLU A 21 7.76 -7.47 9.04
N GLY A 22 7.43 -8.53 8.31
CA GLY A 22 7.21 -9.83 8.90
C GLY A 22 5.82 -10.06 9.46
N ARG A 23 4.98 -9.03 9.44
CA ARG A 23 3.60 -9.17 9.89
C ARG A 23 2.71 -9.55 8.72
N GLN A 24 1.50 -9.95 9.04
CA GLN A 24 0.54 -10.30 7.99
C GLN A 24 -0.44 -9.18 7.69
N GLU A 25 -0.46 -8.14 8.50
CA GLU A 25 -1.37 -7.02 8.32
C GLU A 25 -0.65 -5.72 8.58
N ALA A 26 -1.12 -4.70 7.89
CA ALA A 26 -0.69 -3.33 8.14
C ALA A 26 -1.88 -2.42 7.96
N VAL A 27 -1.92 -1.36 8.75
CA VAL A 27 -2.95 -0.34 8.59
C VAL A 27 -2.36 0.80 7.81
N LEU A 28 -3.06 1.19 6.75
CA LEU A 28 -2.65 2.32 5.92
C LEU A 28 -3.60 3.47 6.21
N LEU A 29 -3.03 4.63 6.46
CA LEU A 29 -3.81 5.81 6.78
C LEU A 29 -3.91 6.71 5.57
N HIS A 30 -5.12 7.08 5.24
CA HIS A 30 -5.35 7.97 4.12
C HIS A 30 -6.58 8.83 4.40
N ASP A 31 -6.36 10.14 4.44
CA ASP A 31 -7.45 11.10 4.52
C ASP A 31 -8.36 10.81 5.72
N GLY A 32 -7.75 10.52 6.87
CA GLY A 32 -8.51 10.25 8.09
C GLY A 32 -9.12 8.87 8.17
N ALA A 33 -8.93 8.05 7.15
CA ALA A 33 -9.49 6.70 7.14
C ALA A 33 -8.37 5.67 7.29
N GLU A 34 -8.73 4.55 7.88
CA GLU A 34 -7.80 3.43 8.04
C GLU A 34 -8.17 2.34 7.07
N TYR A 35 -7.19 1.89 6.31
CA TYR A 35 -7.33 0.78 5.38
C TYR A 35 -6.47 -0.36 5.88
N ARG A 36 -6.97 -1.57 5.81
CA ARG A 36 -6.19 -2.73 6.23
C ARG A 36 -5.67 -3.47 5.02
N LEU A 37 -4.37 -3.65 5.00
CA LEU A 37 -3.71 -4.45 3.99
C LEU A 37 -3.33 -5.77 4.63
N ARG A 38 -3.76 -6.85 4.02
CA ARG A 38 -3.54 -8.17 4.59
C ARG A 38 -2.94 -9.10 3.55
N LEU A 39 -1.97 -9.87 3.99
CA LEU A 39 -1.37 -10.92 3.18
C LEU A 39 -1.92 -12.25 3.63
N THR A 40 -2.59 -12.96 2.71
CA THR A 40 -3.19 -14.24 3.04
C THR A 40 -2.16 -15.36 2.96
N SER A 41 -2.54 -16.51 3.50
CA SER A 41 -1.66 -17.68 3.45
C SER A 41 -1.41 -18.16 2.03
N ASN A 42 -2.28 -17.80 1.10
CA ASN A 42 -2.11 -18.14 -0.31
C ASN A 42 -1.23 -17.14 -1.04
N GLY A 43 -0.69 -16.18 -0.34
CA GLY A 43 0.17 -15.20 -0.96
C GLY A 43 -0.57 -14.09 -1.67
N LYS A 44 -1.84 -13.91 -1.40
CA LYS A 44 -2.63 -12.86 -2.02
C LYS A 44 -2.78 -11.68 -1.09
N LEU A 45 -2.85 -10.50 -1.69
CA LEU A 45 -3.04 -9.28 -0.92
C LEU A 45 -4.50 -8.86 -0.96
N ILE A 46 -5.01 -8.45 0.20
CA ILE A 46 -6.36 -7.96 0.35
C ILE A 46 -6.29 -6.59 0.98
N LEU A 47 -7.02 -5.65 0.41
CA LEU A 47 -7.12 -4.31 0.97
C LEU A 47 -8.59 -4.05 1.30
N THR A 48 -8.84 -3.74 2.57
CA THR A 48 -10.20 -3.43 3.02
C THR A 48 -10.19 -2.11 3.79
N LYS A 49 -11.35 -1.54 3.88
CA LYS A 49 -11.50 -0.28 4.58
C LYS A 49 -12.22 -0.46 5.90
#